data_b594268111d73d77819c5d572e591c0b
#
_entry.id   b594268111d73d77819c5d572e591c0b
#
_cell.length_a   1.000
_cell.length_b   1.000
_cell.length_c   1.000
_cell.angle_alpha   90.00
_cell.angle_beta   90.00
_cell.angle_gamma   90.00
#
_symmetry.space_group_name_H-M   'P 1'
#
loop_
_entity.id
_entity.type
_entity.pdbx_description
1 polymer ?
#
loop_
_entity_poly.entity_id
_entity_poly.type
_entity_poly.pdbx_seq_one_letter_code
_entity_poly.pdbx_strand_id
1 'polypeptide(L)'
;MNETNVTVVRIYLHEAKAHMEEMLKYLHDESKVRGVTVFRGITGFGTSGQIHSSKLIDMSLDLPIVIEFFDEPEKVNKIIDYLNTRIKPGHIVYWSAIINL
;
A
#
# COMPACT_ATOMS: atom_id res chain seq x y z
N MET A 1 -19.37 8.63 22.69
CA MET A 1 -18.17 8.16 22.02
C MET A 1 -18.37 8.32 20.53
N ASN A 2 -17.44 8.98 19.89
CA ASN A 2 -17.54 9.22 18.45
C ASN A 2 -16.66 8.28 17.67
N GLU A 3 -17.20 7.77 16.58
CA GLU A 3 -16.47 6.91 15.68
C GLU A 3 -17.06 7.02 14.28
N THR A 4 -16.33 6.62 13.29
CA THR A 4 -16.80 6.62 11.91
C THR A 4 -16.22 5.46 11.14
N ASN A 5 -16.92 5.09 10.07
CA ASN A 5 -16.47 4.02 9.19
C ASN A 5 -15.41 4.53 8.23
N VAL A 6 -14.41 3.71 7.99
CA VAL A 6 -13.37 3.94 6.99
C VAL A 6 -13.14 2.65 6.22
N THR A 7 -12.43 2.78 5.11
CA THR A 7 -11.87 1.63 4.40
C THR A 7 -10.35 1.69 4.55
N VAL A 8 -9.78 0.60 5.03
CA VAL A 8 -8.32 0.45 5.13
C VAL A 8 -7.84 -0.22 3.86
N VAL A 9 -6.73 0.26 3.32
CA VAL A 9 -6.14 -0.28 2.09
C VAL A 9 -4.69 -0.65 2.37
N ARG A 10 -4.28 -1.82 1.89
CA ARG A 10 -2.89 -2.24 1.85
C ARG A 10 -2.50 -2.60 0.43
N ILE A 11 -1.37 -2.08 0.01
CA ILE A 11 -0.81 -2.36 -1.30
C ILE A 11 0.49 -3.12 -1.07
N TYR A 12 0.57 -4.33 -1.62
CA TYR A 12 1.72 -5.23 -1.44
C TYR A 12 2.61 -5.18 -2.68
N LEU A 13 3.81 -4.66 -2.53
CA LEU A 13 4.71 -4.41 -3.65
C LEU A 13 6.13 -4.83 -3.28
N HIS A 14 7.03 -4.75 -4.26
CA HIS A 14 8.47 -4.84 -4.05
C HIS A 14 9.07 -3.45 -4.20
N GLU A 15 10.01 -3.12 -3.35
CA GLU A 15 10.57 -1.78 -3.29
C GLU A 15 11.12 -1.29 -4.64
N ALA A 16 11.86 -2.14 -5.35
CA ALA A 16 12.47 -1.73 -6.63
C ALA A 16 11.45 -1.50 -7.74
N LYS A 17 10.27 -2.11 -7.66
CA LYS A 17 9.26 -2.05 -8.71
C LYS A 17 8.02 -1.24 -8.35
N ALA A 18 8.05 -0.66 -7.18
CA ALA A 18 6.84 -0.10 -6.59
C ALA A 18 6.43 1.26 -7.15
N HIS A 19 7.35 1.96 -7.82
CA HIS A 19 7.11 3.37 -8.16
C HIS A 19 6.57 4.12 -6.94
N MET A 20 7.20 3.84 -5.80
CA MET A 20 6.69 4.25 -4.50
C MET A 20 6.54 5.77 -4.40
N GLU A 21 7.51 6.51 -4.90
CA GLU A 21 7.47 7.97 -4.83
C GLU A 21 6.27 8.55 -5.60
N GLU A 22 6.03 8.01 -6.79
CA GLU A 22 4.89 8.44 -7.61
C GLU A 22 3.57 8.14 -6.90
N MET A 23 3.49 6.97 -6.29
CA MET A 23 2.29 6.53 -5.58
C MET A 23 2.03 7.35 -4.33
N LEU A 24 3.08 7.60 -3.54
CA LEU A 24 2.98 8.43 -2.36
C LEU A 24 2.59 9.86 -2.71
N LYS A 25 3.14 10.38 -3.80
CA LYS A 25 2.80 11.70 -4.29
C LYS A 25 1.32 11.79 -4.66
N TYR A 26 0.82 10.78 -5.35
CA TYR A 26 -0.59 10.73 -5.72
C TYR A 26 -1.48 10.73 -4.46
N LEU A 27 -1.16 9.89 -3.49
CA LEU A 27 -1.95 9.79 -2.26
C LEU A 27 -1.90 11.06 -1.42
N HIS A 28 -0.77 11.73 -1.42
CA HIS A 28 -0.57 12.96 -0.65
C HIS A 28 -1.13 14.19 -1.36
N ASP A 29 -0.74 14.39 -2.62
CA ASP A 29 -1.01 15.65 -3.32
C ASP A 29 -2.38 15.68 -3.99
N GLU A 30 -2.79 14.58 -4.59
CA GLU A 30 -4.04 14.53 -5.35
C GLU A 30 -5.20 13.98 -4.52
N SER A 31 -5.02 12.83 -3.92
CA SER A 31 -6.10 12.21 -3.14
C SER A 31 -6.22 12.79 -1.75
N LYS A 32 -5.12 13.30 -1.20
CA LYS A 32 -5.11 13.93 0.13
C LYS A 32 -5.67 13.01 1.19
N VAL A 33 -5.21 11.77 1.20
CA VAL A 33 -5.63 10.82 2.23
C VAL A 33 -5.15 11.29 3.61
N ARG A 34 -5.80 10.81 4.67
CA ARG A 34 -5.50 11.21 6.05
C ARG A 34 -4.04 10.96 6.42
N GLY A 35 -3.47 9.89 5.92
CA GLY A 35 -2.08 9.57 6.16
C GLY A 35 -1.72 8.27 5.50
N VAL A 36 -0.43 8.09 5.26
CA VAL A 36 0.11 6.90 4.62
C VAL A 36 1.27 6.40 5.45
N THR A 37 1.32 5.11 5.68
CA THR A 37 2.46 4.46 6.31
C THR A 37 3.01 3.43 5.36
N VAL A 38 4.33 3.42 5.21
CA VAL A 38 5.01 2.39 4.42
C VAL A 38 5.74 1.47 5.37
N PHE A 39 5.44 0.18 5.26
CA PHE A 39 6.14 -0.85 6.02
C PHE A 39 7.09 -1.57 5.09
N ARG A 40 8.32 -1.74 5.51
CA ARG A 40 9.29 -2.52 4.75
C ARG A 40 9.41 -3.89 5.40
N GLY A 41 9.13 -4.95 4.62
CA GLY A 41 9.30 -6.31 5.09
C GLY A 41 10.76 -6.69 5.14
N ILE A 42 11.12 -7.57 6.06
CA ILE A 42 12.50 -8.04 6.19
C ILE A 42 12.79 -9.18 5.23
N THR A 43 11.75 -9.88 4.79
CA THR A 43 11.84 -10.96 3.81
C THR A 43 10.43 -11.28 3.33
N GLY A 44 10.32 -11.89 2.18
CA GLY A 44 9.03 -12.32 1.66
C GLY A 44 9.13 -12.84 0.24
N PHE A 45 8.03 -13.42 -0.24
CA PHE A 45 7.92 -13.82 -1.63
C PHE A 45 6.47 -13.62 -2.08
N GLY A 46 6.31 -13.46 -3.37
CA GLY A 46 4.99 -13.32 -4.00
C GLY A 46 4.77 -14.38 -5.05
N THR A 47 3.95 -14.07 -6.02
CA THR A 47 3.56 -15.01 -7.08
C THR A 47 4.73 -15.48 -7.93
N SER A 48 5.82 -14.71 -8.01
CA SER A 48 7.03 -15.11 -8.74
C SER A 48 7.80 -16.21 -8.02
N GLY A 49 7.55 -16.42 -6.73
CA GLY A 49 8.29 -17.38 -5.91
C GLY A 49 9.67 -16.92 -5.50
N GLN A 50 10.12 -15.79 -5.99
CA GLN A 50 11.43 -15.25 -5.63
C GLN A 50 11.37 -14.66 -4.22
N ILE A 51 12.33 -15.09 -3.38
CA ILE A 51 12.42 -14.62 -2.00
C ILE A 51 13.22 -13.33 -1.96
N HIS A 52 12.66 -12.31 -1.32
CA HIS A 52 13.29 -11.01 -1.13
C HIS A 52 13.67 -10.86 0.34
N SER A 53 14.96 -10.71 0.61
CA SER A 53 15.44 -10.62 1.99
C SER A 53 16.63 -9.69 2.09
N SER A 54 16.67 -8.91 3.17
CA SER A 54 17.81 -8.04 3.48
C SER A 54 19.04 -8.80 3.90
N LYS A 55 18.91 -10.10 4.18
CA LYS A 55 20.04 -10.95 4.58
C LYS A 55 20.90 -11.39 3.42
N LEU A 56 20.44 -11.23 2.20
CA LEU A 56 21.21 -11.60 1.03
C LEU A 56 22.34 -10.60 0.80
N ILE A 57 23.49 -11.13 0.51
CA ILE A 57 24.73 -10.37 0.41
C ILE A 57 24.75 -9.42 -0.78
N ASP A 58 23.99 -9.72 -1.81
CA ASP A 58 23.98 -8.92 -3.02
C ASP A 58 23.40 -7.50 -2.83
N MET A 59 22.95 -7.21 -1.63
CA MET A 59 22.44 -5.87 -1.29
C MET A 59 21.32 -5.42 -2.21
N SER A 60 20.63 -6.36 -2.80
CA SER A 60 19.42 -6.04 -3.52
C SER A 60 18.43 -5.46 -2.52
N LEU A 61 18.20 -4.17 -2.62
CA LEU A 61 17.27 -3.48 -1.73
C LEU A 61 15.82 -3.67 -2.17
N ASP A 62 15.57 -4.70 -2.97
CA ASP A 62 14.24 -5.04 -3.43
C ASP A 62 13.50 -5.85 -2.37
N LEU A 63 13.18 -5.17 -1.29
CA LEU A 63 12.42 -5.78 -0.19
C LEU A 63 10.92 -5.65 -0.45
N PRO A 64 10.12 -6.56 0.13
CA PRO A 64 8.68 -6.38 0.08
C PRO A 64 8.29 -5.16 0.88
N ILE A 65 7.35 -4.39 0.35
CA ILE A 65 6.80 -3.23 1.06
C ILE A 65 5.29 -3.31 1.09
N VAL A 66 4.72 -2.70 2.12
CA VAL A 66 3.28 -2.52 2.24
C VAL A 66 3.02 -1.03 2.40
N ILE A 67 2.21 -0.48 1.50
CA ILE A 67 1.73 0.88 1.63
C ILE A 67 0.33 0.80 2.23
N GLU A 68 0.13 1.42 3.37
CA GLU A 68 -1.15 1.36 4.08
C GLU A 68 -1.71 2.75 4.28
N PHE A 69 -3.00 2.88 4.02
CA PHE A 69 -3.74 4.10 4.33
C PHE A 69 -5.20 3.76 4.61
N PHE A 70 -5.92 4.71 5.15
CA PHE A 70 -7.37 4.59 5.30
C PHE A 70 -8.01 5.96 5.12
N ASP A 71 -9.23 5.95 4.66
CA ASP A 71 -10.02 7.17 4.51
C ASP A 71 -11.49 6.80 4.38
N GLU A 72 -12.33 7.77 4.13
CA GLU A 72 -13.75 7.55 3.93
C GLU A 72 -14.00 6.56 2.80
N PRO A 73 -14.99 5.67 2.94
CA PRO A 73 -15.23 4.62 1.94
C PRO A 73 -15.41 5.11 0.51
N GLU A 74 -16.16 6.18 0.30
CA GLU A 74 -16.38 6.71 -1.05
C GLU A 74 -15.10 7.24 -1.68
N LYS A 75 -14.29 7.92 -0.88
CA LYS A 75 -13.01 8.45 -1.33
C LYS A 75 -12.06 7.31 -1.68
N VAL A 76 -12.03 6.26 -0.86
CA VAL A 76 -11.19 5.10 -1.10
C VAL A 76 -11.60 4.39 -2.38
N ASN A 77 -12.90 4.27 -2.66
CA ASN A 77 -13.35 3.65 -3.90
C ASN A 77 -12.77 4.35 -5.14
N LYS A 78 -12.74 5.66 -5.13
CA LYS A 78 -12.16 6.43 -6.24
C LYS A 78 -10.65 6.21 -6.34
N ILE A 79 -9.99 6.13 -5.19
CA ILE A 79 -8.55 5.87 -5.16
C ILE A 79 -8.24 4.48 -5.72
N ILE A 80 -9.02 3.47 -5.33
CA ILE A 80 -8.83 2.11 -5.81
C ILE A 80 -9.03 2.04 -7.33
N ASP A 81 -10.01 2.76 -7.87
CA ASP A 81 -10.20 2.82 -9.31
C ASP A 81 -8.94 3.34 -10.01
N TYR A 82 -8.32 4.37 -9.46
CA TYR A 82 -7.06 4.88 -9.99
C TYR A 82 -5.94 3.86 -9.85
N LEU A 83 -5.79 3.27 -8.66
CA LEU A 83 -4.73 2.31 -8.39
C LEU A 83 -4.82 1.09 -9.29
N ASN A 84 -6.03 0.67 -9.65
CA ASN A 84 -6.22 -0.45 -10.56
C ASN A 84 -5.66 -0.20 -11.96
N THR A 85 -5.43 1.05 -12.32
CA THR A 85 -4.78 1.37 -13.60
C THR A 85 -3.26 1.27 -13.51
N ARG A 86 -2.70 1.15 -12.31
CA ARG A 86 -1.26 1.19 -12.07
C ARG A 86 -0.72 -0.08 -11.44
N ILE A 87 -1.55 -0.82 -10.74
CA ILE A 87 -1.15 -1.96 -9.93
C ILE A 87 -1.81 -3.22 -10.46
N LYS A 88 -1.03 -4.29 -10.55
CA LYS A 88 -1.52 -5.57 -11.03
C LYS A 88 -2.57 -6.16 -10.09
N PRO A 89 -3.53 -6.93 -10.64
CA PRO A 89 -4.50 -7.62 -9.79
C PRO A 89 -3.85 -8.48 -8.72
N GLY A 90 -4.47 -8.52 -7.55
CA GLY A 90 -4.01 -9.34 -6.45
C GLY A 90 -3.02 -8.65 -5.51
N HIS A 91 -2.68 -7.39 -5.77
CA HIS A 91 -1.73 -6.65 -4.93
C HIS A 91 -2.40 -5.64 -4.00
N ILE A 92 -3.70 -5.44 -4.13
CA ILE A 92 -4.43 -4.49 -3.29
C ILE A 92 -5.43 -5.27 -2.44
N VAL A 93 -5.32 -5.12 -1.13
CA VAL A 93 -6.28 -5.68 -0.16
C VAL A 93 -6.92 -4.53 0.57
N TYR A 94 -8.22 -4.58 0.75
CA TYR A 94 -8.90 -3.54 1.52
C TYR A 94 -10.09 -4.11 2.27
N TRP A 95 -10.44 -3.44 3.37
CA TRP A 95 -11.50 -3.90 4.25
C TRP A 95 -12.09 -2.73 5.03
N SER A 96 -13.30 -2.93 5.54
CA SER A 96 -13.99 -1.93 6.35
C SER A 96 -13.46 -1.94 7.78
N ALA A 97 -13.32 -0.77 8.35
CA ALA A 97 -12.88 -0.59 9.73
C ALA A 97 -13.59 0.62 10.34
N ILE A 98 -13.32 0.83 11.61
CA ILE A 98 -13.91 1.93 12.36
C ILE A 98 -12.76 2.69 13.02
N ILE A 99 -12.79 4.01 12.90
CA ILE A 99 -11.84 4.85 13.61
C ILE A 99 -12.57 5.65 14.70
N ASN A 100 -11.84 5.96 15.75
CA ASN A 100 -12.30 6.86 16.78
C ASN A 100 -12.17 8.30 16.31
N LEU A 101 -13.07 9.12 16.76
CA LEU A 101 -13.06 10.53 16.47
C LEU A 101 -12.83 11.37 17.73
#